data_03b11fe11080f554481d1c9ac5aa2b0d
#
_entry.id   03b11fe11080f554481d1c9ac5aa2b0d
#
_cell.length_a   1.000
_cell.length_b   1.000
_cell.length_c   1.000
_cell.angle_alpha   90.00
_cell.angle_beta   90.00
_cell.angle_gamma   90.00
#
_symmetry.space_group_name_H-M   'P 1'
#
loop_
_entity.id
_entity.type
_entity.pdbx_description
1 polymer ?
#
loop_
_entity_poly.entity_id
_entity_poly.type
_entity_poly.pdbx_seq_one_letter_code
_entity_poly.pdbx_strand_id
1 'polypeptide(L)'
;GMYVDPNDFGWARGYPFGAASILQGEMRGEDMNLTAQFYDYTYSATYNLTTANNVAMWETSFEAINRYNTVYAGIEGAVAASVITEEKGNQYKGECLFLRALTYHNLMIHYALPYNVEGNNNYGMPIYTKAVNDPSQLAEQQSIGRSTVKETYDQILSDLNNAESMLPD
;
A
#
# COMPACT_ATOMS: atom_id res chain seq x y z
N GLY A 1 -9.07 2.18 -12.27
CA GLY A 1 -9.23 0.82 -11.76
C GLY A 1 -8.32 0.53 -10.59
N MET A 2 -8.63 -0.49 -9.80
CA MET A 2 -7.78 -1.01 -8.71
C MET A 2 -6.44 -1.49 -9.23
N TYR A 3 -6.48 -2.07 -10.40
CA TYR A 3 -5.33 -2.65 -11.08
C TYR A 3 -4.69 -1.64 -12.00
N VAL A 4 -3.65 -2.02 -12.64
CA VAL A 4 -2.79 -1.19 -13.47
C VAL A 4 -3.60 -0.41 -14.51
N ASP A 5 -3.50 0.91 -14.50
CA ASP A 5 -3.87 1.73 -15.65
C ASP A 5 -2.81 1.47 -16.75
N PRO A 6 -3.20 1.05 -17.96
CA PRO A 6 -2.25 0.81 -19.05
C PRO A 6 -1.41 2.06 -19.42
N ASN A 7 -1.91 3.24 -19.06
CA ASN A 7 -1.23 4.51 -19.28
C ASN A 7 -0.42 4.98 -18.06
N ASP A 8 -0.59 4.33 -16.91
CA ASP A 8 0.16 4.62 -15.68
C ASP A 8 1.36 3.68 -15.57
N PHE A 9 2.46 4.08 -16.16
CA PHE A 9 3.71 3.33 -16.10
C PHE A 9 4.25 3.15 -14.67
N GLY A 10 3.76 3.91 -13.69
CA GLY A 10 4.19 3.86 -12.30
C GLY A 10 3.96 2.48 -11.68
N TRP A 11 2.76 1.91 -11.86
CA TRP A 11 2.40 0.63 -11.23
C TRP A 11 3.09 -0.58 -11.83
N ALA A 12 3.21 -0.66 -13.16
CA ALA A 12 3.82 -1.80 -13.82
C ALA A 12 5.35 -1.81 -13.71
N ARG A 13 5.97 -0.65 -13.66
CA ARG A 13 7.43 -0.47 -13.61
C ARG A 13 7.94 0.12 -12.30
N GLY A 14 7.05 0.72 -11.49
CA GLY A 14 7.37 1.45 -10.27
C GLY A 14 6.89 0.74 -9.00
N TYR A 15 6.07 1.44 -8.24
CA TYR A 15 5.54 1.05 -6.94
C TYR A 15 4.01 0.98 -6.99
N PRO A 16 3.33 0.23 -6.07
CA PRO A 16 3.93 -0.57 -4.99
C PRO A 16 4.44 -1.95 -5.43
N PHE A 17 4.05 -2.51 -6.58
CA PHE A 17 4.29 -3.92 -6.95
C PHE A 17 5.02 -4.11 -8.27
N GLY A 18 5.56 -3.05 -8.84
CA GLY A 18 6.30 -3.11 -10.09
C GLY A 18 7.78 -3.44 -9.93
N ALA A 19 8.52 -3.40 -11.04
CA ALA A 19 9.95 -3.71 -11.08
C ALA A 19 10.78 -2.85 -10.10
N ALA A 20 10.42 -1.57 -9.90
CA ALA A 20 11.14 -0.70 -8.97
C ALA A 20 11.05 -1.18 -7.51
N SER A 21 9.89 -1.70 -7.10
CA SER A 21 9.70 -2.27 -5.76
C SER A 21 10.56 -3.51 -5.55
N ILE A 22 10.60 -4.40 -6.53
CA ILE A 22 11.42 -5.62 -6.50
C ILE A 22 12.89 -5.25 -6.45
N LEU A 23 13.34 -4.39 -7.37
CA LEU A 23 14.74 -3.97 -7.46
C LEU A 23 15.21 -3.25 -6.19
N GLN A 24 14.36 -2.41 -5.59
CA GLN A 24 14.71 -1.73 -4.34
C GLN A 24 14.88 -2.70 -3.16
N GLY A 25 14.13 -3.78 -3.12
CA GLY A 25 14.32 -4.86 -2.16
C GLY A 25 15.62 -5.62 -2.39
N GLU A 26 15.82 -6.10 -3.61
CA GLU A 26 16.98 -6.90 -3.99
C GLU A 26 18.31 -6.14 -3.91
N MET A 27 18.32 -4.83 -4.20
CA MET A 27 19.52 -3.98 -4.07
C MET A 27 20.06 -3.87 -2.64
N ARG A 28 19.30 -4.28 -1.64
CA ARG A 28 19.75 -4.35 -0.24
C ARG A 28 20.43 -5.66 0.11
N GLY A 29 20.28 -6.66 -0.76
CA GLY A 29 20.92 -7.97 -0.64
C GLY A 29 22.31 -7.99 -1.29
N GLU A 30 22.93 -9.16 -1.24
CA GLU A 30 24.28 -9.39 -1.80
C GLU A 30 24.23 -9.98 -3.22
N ASP A 31 23.05 -10.33 -3.72
CA ASP A 31 22.89 -11.06 -4.97
C ASP A 31 22.87 -10.17 -6.22
N MET A 32 22.80 -8.84 -6.06
CA MET A 32 22.76 -7.90 -7.15
C MET A 32 23.95 -6.95 -7.16
N ASN A 33 24.48 -6.71 -8.38
CA ASN A 33 25.46 -5.66 -8.63
C ASN A 33 24.83 -4.50 -9.37
N LEU A 34 25.08 -3.29 -8.90
CA LEU A 34 24.63 -2.08 -9.55
C LEU A 34 25.47 -1.80 -10.80
N THR A 35 24.83 -1.78 -11.96
CA THR A 35 25.46 -1.42 -13.24
C THR A 35 25.03 -0.04 -13.75
N ALA A 36 24.07 0.62 -13.08
CA ALA A 36 23.57 1.94 -13.41
C ALA A 36 23.26 2.73 -12.14
N GLN A 37 23.35 4.03 -12.19
CA GLN A 37 23.22 4.92 -11.01
C GLN A 37 21.80 5.04 -10.43
N PHE A 38 20.79 4.33 -10.98
CA PHE A 38 19.40 4.54 -10.64
C PHE A 38 19.04 4.17 -9.20
N TYR A 39 19.72 3.18 -8.61
CA TYR A 39 19.53 2.71 -7.23
C TYR A 39 20.79 2.86 -6.37
N ASP A 40 21.70 3.75 -6.75
CA ASP A 40 22.99 3.92 -6.09
C ASP A 40 22.87 4.16 -4.59
N TYR A 41 21.96 5.03 -4.18
CA TYR A 41 21.70 5.31 -2.75
C TYR A 41 21.15 4.11 -1.99
N THR A 42 20.36 3.25 -2.64
CA THR A 42 19.81 2.03 -2.02
C THR A 42 20.91 0.98 -1.90
N TYR A 43 21.67 0.77 -2.96
CA TYR A 43 22.78 -0.18 -2.99
C TYR A 43 23.88 0.16 -1.98
N SER A 44 24.27 1.43 -1.90
CA SER A 44 25.31 1.91 -0.96
C SER A 44 24.80 2.16 0.47
N ALA A 45 23.51 1.93 0.73
CA ALA A 45 22.85 2.22 2.01
C ALA A 45 23.00 3.67 2.50
N THR A 46 23.13 4.62 1.57
CA THR A 46 23.27 6.06 1.87
C THR A 46 21.96 6.84 1.67
N TYR A 47 20.83 6.14 1.53
CA TYR A 47 19.51 6.75 1.37
C TYR A 47 19.07 7.50 2.64
N ASN A 48 18.22 8.49 2.42
CA ASN A 48 17.60 9.30 3.46
C ASN A 48 16.14 9.64 3.10
N LEU A 49 15.51 10.51 3.88
CA LEU A 49 14.09 10.88 3.70
C LEU A 49 13.79 11.57 2.36
N THR A 50 14.79 12.11 1.67
CA THR A 50 14.64 12.80 0.38
C THR A 50 15.13 12.00 -0.81
N THR A 51 15.59 10.76 -0.58
CA THR A 51 16.01 9.87 -1.67
C THR A 51 14.83 9.55 -2.58
N ALA A 52 14.94 9.86 -3.86
CA ALA A 52 13.84 9.83 -4.82
C ALA A 52 13.06 8.49 -4.84
N ASN A 53 13.77 7.36 -4.79
CA ASN A 53 13.14 6.04 -4.79
C ASN A 53 12.32 5.77 -3.52
N ASN A 54 12.81 6.23 -2.35
CA ASN A 54 12.07 6.09 -1.09
C ASN A 54 10.83 6.99 -1.09
N VAL A 55 10.95 8.23 -1.55
CA VAL A 55 9.82 9.16 -1.68
C VAL A 55 8.77 8.59 -2.63
N ALA A 56 9.19 8.14 -3.82
CA ALA A 56 8.28 7.58 -4.82
C ALA A 56 7.54 6.33 -4.31
N MET A 57 8.23 5.43 -3.61
CA MET A 57 7.60 4.25 -3.01
C MET A 57 6.55 4.64 -1.97
N TRP A 58 6.88 5.60 -1.10
CA TRP A 58 5.95 6.08 -0.08
C TRP A 58 4.70 6.70 -0.70
N GLU A 59 4.88 7.71 -1.56
CA GLU A 59 3.78 8.46 -2.17
C GLU A 59 2.87 7.56 -3.01
N THR A 60 3.44 6.78 -3.92
CA THR A 60 2.66 5.88 -4.79
C THR A 60 1.93 4.79 -4.01
N SER A 61 2.51 4.28 -2.91
CA SER A 61 1.84 3.30 -2.06
C SER A 61 0.61 3.89 -1.36
N PHE A 62 0.71 5.10 -0.83
CA PHE A 62 -0.44 5.77 -0.20
C PHE A 62 -1.49 6.22 -1.22
N GLU A 63 -1.08 6.61 -2.42
CA GLU A 63 -2.02 6.85 -3.53
C GLU A 63 -2.78 5.56 -3.89
N ALA A 64 -2.09 4.42 -3.94
CA ALA A 64 -2.71 3.12 -4.17
C ALA A 64 -3.73 2.77 -3.08
N ILE A 65 -3.37 2.96 -1.80
CA ILE A 65 -4.27 2.75 -0.66
C ILE A 65 -5.54 3.60 -0.81
N ASN A 66 -5.41 4.88 -1.19
CA ASN A 66 -6.57 5.74 -1.41
C ASN A 66 -7.43 5.26 -2.59
N ARG A 67 -6.83 4.75 -3.66
CA ARG A 67 -7.58 4.15 -4.80
C ARG A 67 -8.38 2.92 -4.35
N TYR A 68 -7.80 2.03 -3.52
CA TYR A 68 -8.53 0.88 -2.98
C TYR A 68 -9.70 1.31 -2.10
N ASN A 69 -9.50 2.28 -1.21
CA ASN A 69 -10.55 2.84 -0.37
C ASN A 69 -11.68 3.47 -1.21
N THR A 70 -11.33 4.17 -2.28
CA THR A 70 -12.29 4.81 -3.19
C THR A 70 -13.15 3.77 -3.92
N VAL A 71 -12.51 2.72 -4.45
CA VAL A 71 -13.24 1.63 -5.12
C VAL A 71 -14.13 0.92 -4.10
N TYR A 72 -13.59 0.56 -2.93
CA TYR A 72 -14.35 -0.09 -1.86
C TYR A 72 -15.61 0.68 -1.48
N ALA A 73 -15.50 2.00 -1.28
CA ALA A 73 -16.61 2.86 -0.94
C ALA A 73 -17.66 2.97 -2.07
N GLY A 74 -17.24 2.90 -3.33
CA GLY A 74 -18.14 2.99 -4.49
C GLY A 74 -18.94 1.73 -4.80
N ILE A 75 -18.51 0.56 -4.28
CA ILE A 75 -19.11 -0.73 -4.62
C ILE A 75 -20.57 -0.82 -4.18
N GLU A 76 -20.91 -0.33 -2.98
CA GLU A 76 -22.29 -0.36 -2.48
C GLU A 76 -23.27 0.39 -3.38
N GLY A 77 -22.86 1.55 -3.88
CA GLY A 77 -23.64 2.31 -4.84
C GLY A 77 -23.84 1.57 -6.18
N ALA A 78 -22.80 0.88 -6.65
CA ALA A 78 -22.87 0.11 -7.89
C ALA A 78 -23.80 -1.12 -7.75
N VAL A 79 -23.81 -1.79 -6.61
CA VAL A 79 -24.74 -2.89 -6.30
C VAL A 79 -26.17 -2.37 -6.19
N ALA A 80 -26.41 -1.29 -5.43
CA ALA A 80 -27.72 -0.68 -5.28
C ALA A 80 -28.32 -0.21 -6.61
N ALA A 81 -27.49 0.28 -7.51
CA ALA A 81 -27.86 0.66 -8.88
C ALA A 81 -27.99 -0.53 -9.85
N SER A 82 -27.82 -1.77 -9.37
CA SER A 82 -27.83 -3.00 -10.18
C SER A 82 -26.83 -2.99 -11.36
N VAL A 83 -25.73 -2.26 -11.22
CA VAL A 83 -24.62 -2.25 -12.20
C VAL A 83 -23.78 -3.52 -12.08
N ILE A 84 -23.63 -4.03 -10.85
CA ILE A 84 -23.00 -5.31 -10.54
C ILE A 84 -23.85 -6.10 -9.55
N THR A 85 -23.68 -7.42 -9.52
CA THR A 85 -24.33 -8.29 -8.51
C THR A 85 -23.69 -8.09 -7.14
N GLU A 86 -24.43 -8.45 -6.07
CA GLU A 86 -23.91 -8.43 -4.70
C GLU A 86 -22.66 -9.34 -4.54
N GLU A 87 -22.72 -10.53 -5.12
CA GLU A 87 -21.60 -11.49 -5.14
C GLU A 87 -20.34 -10.85 -5.76
N LYS A 88 -20.50 -10.20 -6.91
CA LYS A 88 -19.40 -9.51 -7.58
C LYS A 88 -18.92 -8.29 -6.78
N GLY A 89 -19.83 -7.61 -6.11
CA GLY A 89 -19.52 -6.52 -5.19
C GLY A 89 -18.65 -7.00 -4.02
N ASN A 90 -19.02 -8.13 -3.39
CA ASN A 90 -18.26 -8.73 -2.30
C ASN A 90 -16.85 -9.15 -2.78
N GLN A 91 -16.75 -9.81 -3.94
CA GLN A 91 -15.45 -10.14 -4.53
C GLN A 91 -14.57 -8.90 -4.68
N TYR A 92 -15.08 -7.83 -5.27
CA TYR A 92 -14.28 -6.60 -5.45
C TYR A 92 -13.91 -5.92 -4.13
N LYS A 93 -14.78 -5.98 -3.11
CA LYS A 93 -14.45 -5.50 -1.76
C LYS A 93 -13.30 -6.31 -1.17
N GLY A 94 -13.34 -7.64 -1.28
CA GLY A 94 -12.26 -8.54 -0.84
C GLY A 94 -10.94 -8.23 -1.53
N GLU A 95 -10.95 -8.03 -2.85
CA GLU A 95 -9.77 -7.64 -3.62
C GLU A 95 -9.18 -6.29 -3.15
N CYS A 96 -10.04 -5.29 -2.85
CA CYS A 96 -9.59 -4.00 -2.30
C CYS A 96 -8.88 -4.16 -0.96
N LEU A 97 -9.45 -4.95 -0.05
CA LEU A 97 -8.88 -5.19 1.28
C LEU A 97 -7.57 -5.95 1.20
N PHE A 98 -7.51 -6.99 0.38
CA PHE A 98 -6.28 -7.75 0.14
C PHE A 98 -5.15 -6.85 -0.38
N LEU A 99 -5.42 -6.05 -1.41
CA LEU A 99 -4.42 -5.15 -1.99
C LEU A 99 -3.98 -4.06 -1.01
N ARG A 100 -4.89 -3.56 -0.17
CA ARG A 100 -4.56 -2.61 0.89
C ARG A 100 -3.64 -3.24 1.94
N ALA A 101 -3.97 -4.43 2.41
CA ALA A 101 -3.15 -5.18 3.36
C ALA A 101 -1.74 -5.47 2.80
N LEU A 102 -1.66 -5.93 1.55
CA LEU A 102 -0.39 -6.20 0.88
C LEU A 102 0.46 -4.93 0.73
N THR A 103 -0.18 -3.80 0.41
CA THR A 103 0.53 -2.50 0.29
C THR A 103 1.06 -2.04 1.64
N TYR A 104 0.27 -2.13 2.71
CA TYR A 104 0.73 -1.82 4.07
C TYR A 104 1.87 -2.74 4.50
N HIS A 105 1.77 -4.04 4.22
CA HIS A 105 2.84 -4.99 4.54
C HIS A 105 4.15 -4.62 3.83
N ASN A 106 4.09 -4.28 2.55
CA ASN A 106 5.24 -3.82 1.78
C ASN A 106 5.86 -2.54 2.36
N LEU A 107 5.03 -1.57 2.76
CA LEU A 107 5.48 -0.37 3.47
C LEU A 107 6.15 -0.71 4.81
N MET A 108 5.62 -1.65 5.58
CA MET A 108 6.19 -2.08 6.85
C MET A 108 7.60 -2.66 6.69
N ILE A 109 7.83 -3.48 5.66
CA ILE A 109 9.16 -4.05 5.37
C ILE A 109 10.19 -2.96 5.11
N HIS A 110 9.79 -1.84 4.47
CA HIS A 110 10.74 -0.82 4.03
C HIS A 110 10.89 0.36 5.00
N TYR A 111 9.86 0.68 5.80
CA TYR A 111 9.81 1.92 6.58
C TYR A 111 9.55 1.72 8.07
N ALA A 112 9.49 0.48 8.56
CA ALA A 112 9.31 0.18 9.96
C ALA A 112 10.38 -0.78 10.48
N LEU A 113 10.51 -0.85 11.79
CA LEU A 113 11.32 -1.87 12.44
C LEU A 113 10.58 -3.22 12.44
N PRO A 114 11.29 -4.35 12.54
CA PRO A 114 10.66 -5.66 12.68
C PRO A 114 9.69 -5.73 13.86
N TYR A 115 8.64 -6.54 13.74
CA TYR A 115 7.54 -6.64 14.70
C TYR A 115 7.98 -6.89 16.15
N ASN A 116 9.00 -7.67 16.36
CA ASN A 116 9.48 -8.07 17.69
C ASN A 116 10.53 -7.14 18.30
N VAL A 117 10.82 -6.03 17.67
CA VAL A 117 11.77 -5.04 18.20
C VAL A 117 11.04 -4.09 19.15
N GLU A 118 11.62 -3.84 20.32
CA GLU A 118 11.14 -2.88 21.33
C GLU A 118 9.64 -3.03 21.69
N GLY A 119 9.13 -4.26 21.71
CA GLY A 119 7.77 -4.55 22.13
C GLY A 119 6.69 -4.08 21.16
N ASN A 120 7.00 -3.88 19.89
CA ASN A 120 6.07 -3.49 18.81
C ASN A 120 5.51 -2.05 18.91
N ASN A 121 6.06 -1.23 19.82
CA ASN A 121 5.60 0.15 20.02
C ASN A 121 6.30 1.18 19.12
N ASN A 122 7.23 0.73 18.27
CA ASN A 122 7.87 1.57 17.28
C ASN A 122 6.88 2.10 16.25
N TYR A 123 7.28 3.14 15.52
CA TYR A 123 6.48 3.74 14.47
C TYR A 123 6.21 2.75 13.32
N GLY A 124 4.94 2.44 13.12
CA GLY A 124 4.39 1.77 11.94
C GLY A 124 4.01 2.77 10.86
N MET A 125 2.85 2.57 10.21
CA MET A 125 2.36 3.42 9.13
C MET A 125 1.17 4.27 9.58
N PRO A 126 0.92 5.45 8.96
CA PRO A 126 -0.38 6.10 9.06
C PRO A 126 -1.45 5.17 8.47
N ILE A 127 -2.55 4.95 9.21
CA ILE A 127 -3.60 4.01 8.78
C ILE A 127 -4.75 4.78 8.16
N TYR A 128 -4.91 4.64 6.83
CA TYR A 128 -5.99 5.25 6.05
C TYR A 128 -6.95 4.16 5.56
N THR A 129 -8.17 4.16 6.10
CA THR A 129 -9.23 3.20 5.76
C THR A 129 -10.41 3.83 5.04
N LYS A 130 -10.41 5.16 4.90
CA LYS A 130 -11.44 5.92 4.21
C LYS A 130 -10.90 6.54 2.93
N ALA A 131 -11.76 6.63 1.91
CA ALA A 131 -11.44 7.34 0.68
C ALA A 131 -11.31 8.85 0.91
N VAL A 132 -10.36 9.46 0.23
CA VAL A 132 -10.21 10.91 0.13
C VAL A 132 -10.37 11.30 -1.34
N ASN A 133 -11.57 11.77 -1.69
CA ASN A 133 -11.93 12.17 -3.06
C ASN A 133 -12.30 13.66 -3.15
N ASP A 134 -12.37 14.33 -2.00
CA ASP A 134 -12.75 15.73 -1.89
C ASP A 134 -11.82 16.46 -0.91
N PRO A 135 -11.43 17.72 -1.19
CA PRO A 135 -10.58 18.49 -0.29
C PRO A 135 -11.11 18.63 1.15
N SER A 136 -12.43 18.58 1.37
CA SER A 136 -13.03 18.65 2.70
C SER A 136 -12.68 17.41 3.55
N GLN A 137 -12.45 16.28 2.95
CA GLN A 137 -12.05 15.02 3.61
C GLN A 137 -10.56 15.03 3.99
N LEU A 138 -9.77 15.87 3.36
CA LEU A 138 -8.34 15.94 3.55
C LEU A 138 -7.94 16.38 4.96
N ALA A 139 -8.69 17.33 5.55
CA ALA A 139 -8.39 17.87 6.86
C ALA A 139 -8.44 16.81 7.97
N GLU A 140 -9.41 15.87 7.91
CA GLU A 140 -9.49 14.74 8.84
C GLU A 140 -8.28 13.81 8.68
N GLN A 141 -7.91 13.52 7.43
CA GLN A 141 -6.82 12.58 7.13
C GLN A 141 -5.42 13.16 7.42
N GLN A 142 -5.24 14.46 7.28
CA GLN A 142 -3.97 15.15 7.60
C GLN A 142 -3.61 15.09 9.08
N SER A 143 -4.58 14.89 9.97
CA SER A 143 -4.35 14.75 11.40
C SER A 143 -3.86 13.36 11.83
N ILE A 144 -3.91 12.37 10.92
CA ILE A 144 -3.50 10.99 11.20
C ILE A 144 -1.97 10.89 11.20
N GLY A 145 -1.40 10.66 12.38
CA GLY A 145 0.02 10.39 12.55
C GLY A 145 0.36 8.94 12.23
N ARG A 146 1.64 8.60 12.32
CA ARG A 146 2.08 7.20 12.24
C ARG A 146 1.55 6.42 13.45
N SER A 147 0.92 5.29 13.16
CA SER A 147 0.53 4.30 14.17
C SER A 147 1.74 3.52 14.65
N THR A 148 1.55 2.65 15.62
CA THR A 148 2.59 1.70 16.04
C THR A 148 2.73 0.55 15.02
N VAL A 149 3.86 -0.15 15.08
CA VAL A 149 4.09 -1.39 14.32
C VAL A 149 2.95 -2.39 14.59
N LYS A 150 2.57 -2.56 15.86
CA LYS A 150 1.48 -3.46 16.23
C LYS A 150 0.15 -3.06 15.59
N GLU A 151 -0.26 -1.81 15.74
CA GLU A 151 -1.54 -1.34 15.17
C GLU A 151 -1.58 -1.48 13.66
N THR A 152 -0.45 -1.25 12.97
CA THR A 152 -0.38 -1.44 11.53
C THR A 152 -0.56 -2.91 11.14
N TYR A 153 0.09 -3.85 11.86
CA TYR A 153 -0.11 -5.28 11.61
C TYR A 153 -1.51 -5.76 12.00
N ASP A 154 -2.10 -5.22 13.06
CA ASP A 154 -3.50 -5.51 13.42
C ASP A 154 -4.46 -5.09 12.27
N GLN A 155 -4.21 -3.93 11.64
CA GLN A 155 -4.98 -3.50 10.47
C GLN A 155 -4.76 -4.41 9.26
N ILE A 156 -3.51 -4.81 8.97
CA ILE A 156 -3.19 -5.76 7.89
C ILE A 156 -3.94 -7.08 8.09
N LEU A 157 -3.89 -7.65 9.29
CA LEU A 157 -4.59 -8.91 9.60
C LEU A 157 -6.11 -8.76 9.52
N SER A 158 -6.65 -7.64 9.99
CA SER A 158 -8.08 -7.34 9.87
C SER A 158 -8.52 -7.29 8.40
N ASP A 159 -7.76 -6.62 7.54
CA ASP A 159 -8.06 -6.54 6.12
C ASP A 159 -7.98 -7.92 5.44
N LEU A 160 -6.96 -8.73 5.75
CA LEU A 160 -6.81 -10.08 5.20
C LEU A 160 -7.95 -11.02 5.61
N ASN A 161 -8.33 -11.03 6.90
CA ASN A 161 -9.43 -11.86 7.38
C ASN A 161 -10.78 -11.46 6.73
N ASN A 162 -11.02 -10.16 6.57
CA ASN A 162 -12.21 -9.68 5.89
C ASN A 162 -12.17 -10.01 4.38
N ALA A 163 -11.00 -9.89 3.75
CA ALA A 163 -10.83 -10.26 2.34
C ALA A 163 -11.11 -11.76 2.11
N GLU A 164 -10.57 -12.62 2.96
CA GLU A 164 -10.79 -14.09 2.90
C GLU A 164 -12.27 -14.43 2.95
N SER A 165 -13.05 -13.76 3.81
CA SER A 165 -14.49 -13.99 3.94
C SER A 165 -15.32 -13.51 2.74
N MET A 166 -14.77 -12.67 1.87
CA MET A 166 -15.45 -12.04 0.73
C MET A 166 -15.01 -12.60 -0.62
N LEU A 167 -13.82 -13.18 -0.68
CA LEU A 167 -13.27 -13.75 -1.91
C LEU A 167 -13.84 -15.15 -2.16
N PRO A 168 -14.05 -15.55 -3.41
CA PRO A 168 -14.41 -16.92 -3.74
C PRO A 168 -13.24 -17.87 -3.42
N ASP A 169 -13.61 -19.15 -3.11
CA ASP A 169 -12.66 -20.25 -2.94
C ASP A 169 -11.87 -20.56 -4.22
#